data_ee7e6c30e50317109a0f90ac59d2689c
#
_entry.id   ee7e6c30e50317109a0f90ac59d2689c
#
_cell.length_a   1.000
_cell.length_b   1.000
_cell.length_c   1.000
_cell.angle_alpha   90.00
_cell.angle_beta   90.00
_cell.angle_gamma   90.00
#
_symmetry.space_group_name_H-M   'P 1'
#
loop_
_entity.id
_entity.type
_entity.pdbx_description
1 polymer ?
#
loop_
_entity_poly.entity_id
_entity_poly.type
_entity_poly.pdbx_seq_one_letter_code
_entity_poly.pdbx_strand_id
1 'polypeptide(L)'
;MKQPFEIIDISNKSNLYGRDALLRKLTILAKRCENASIIGARRFGKTCLLKSIITDIKLSNDIKVYPIYLDFKTEDIKGTDAAYRYMISSLVVSLKSDNIFTTEENFGLIKIKPSDDWTDIDEQLLQLSSVRLQTCLKKIVTFFAAFLDKTILFVIDEYEYLFKYVLDSPASFMKLRDLSTSVIDNDLRPFIFWISGALNWDHLCSVIGSGECNPISATEYVTPISKEDFIKMWSDECELIDDEVIKKKVLGEVDFAWKKTGGVPFYGKLIGAYIVRNSSLPDYTICKPFFNEMLNKTLSVAEINTLKTIAKGLNISSASLGFASLCDKGIIVCDKNKPNLPIEFLKEYILADIADGNISKPKKSEHETIVNEISQIIENINKTQENKRRSYIFKPTVDSMSTYKDLTGPCFSTELFAEFSCAIYRMYFEWTKETKPRELLPNNNFRYNDFAQYVDIARHSLGKTHQMDTFELTEGKKSKPDMLQALLGSVNEPKAPEDFYKLQLSFLRMFKSTLQEIQNYVRKN
;
A
#
# COMPACT_ATOMS: atom_id res chain seq x y z
N MET A 1 10.00 -12.28 32.62
CA MET A 1 10.48 -13.41 31.79
C MET A 1 9.69 -13.44 30.49
N LYS A 2 10.35 -13.66 29.37
CA LYS A 2 9.68 -13.85 28.08
C LYS A 2 8.91 -15.17 28.12
N GLN A 3 7.64 -15.15 27.71
CA GLN A 3 6.84 -16.40 27.61
C GLN A 3 7.11 -17.09 26.26
N PRO A 4 7.06 -18.42 26.19
CA PRO A 4 7.24 -19.14 24.94
C PRO A 4 6.18 -18.71 23.92
N PHE A 5 6.60 -18.50 22.68
CA PHE A 5 5.75 -18.06 21.57
C PHE A 5 5.02 -16.73 21.79
N GLU A 6 5.55 -15.89 22.66
CA GLU A 6 4.96 -14.57 22.90
C GLU A 6 5.04 -13.69 21.66
N ILE A 7 3.90 -13.06 21.32
CA ILE A 7 3.81 -12.11 20.22
C ILE A 7 4.07 -10.72 20.78
N ILE A 8 5.35 -10.34 20.87
CA ILE A 8 5.78 -9.01 21.30
C ILE A 8 6.39 -8.27 20.13
N ASP A 9 6.35 -6.95 20.18
CA ASP A 9 7.17 -6.07 19.33
C ASP A 9 8.66 -6.34 19.63
N ILE A 10 9.29 -7.08 18.74
CA ILE A 10 10.70 -7.46 18.87
C ILE A 10 11.55 -6.28 18.41
N SER A 11 12.22 -5.62 19.32
CA SER A 11 13.26 -4.61 19.02
C SER A 11 14.69 -5.19 19.02
N ASN A 12 14.85 -6.46 19.37
CA ASN A 12 16.15 -7.12 19.50
C ASN A 12 16.44 -8.03 18.31
N LYS A 13 17.59 -7.83 17.66
CA LYS A 13 18.06 -8.58 16.49
C LYS A 13 18.17 -10.08 16.74
N SER A 14 18.50 -10.52 17.95
CA SER A 14 18.60 -11.95 18.29
C SER A 14 17.31 -12.73 18.10
N ASN A 15 16.17 -12.03 18.05
CA ASN A 15 14.84 -12.62 17.86
C ASN A 15 14.27 -12.40 16.45
N LEU A 16 15.09 -11.92 15.51
CA LEU A 16 14.68 -11.63 14.14
C LEU A 16 15.25 -12.70 13.19
N TYR A 17 14.49 -13.75 12.95
CA TYR A 17 14.90 -14.90 12.15
C TYR A 17 14.77 -14.66 10.64
N GLY A 18 15.74 -15.14 9.86
CA GLY A 18 15.70 -15.14 8.40
C GLY A 18 15.71 -13.75 7.77
N ARG A 19 16.24 -12.74 8.45
CA ARG A 19 16.25 -11.34 7.99
C ARG A 19 17.65 -10.76 7.77
N ASP A 20 18.70 -11.55 7.95
CA ASP A 20 20.09 -11.07 7.87
C ASP A 20 20.43 -10.45 6.51
N ALA A 21 19.98 -11.07 5.43
CA ALA A 21 20.20 -10.53 4.09
C ALA A 21 19.49 -9.17 3.89
N LEU A 22 18.27 -9.05 4.39
CA LEU A 22 17.49 -7.84 4.29
C LEU A 22 18.05 -6.73 5.20
N LEU A 23 18.48 -7.08 6.42
CA LEU A 23 19.16 -6.14 7.31
C LEU A 23 20.46 -5.61 6.67
N ARG A 24 21.27 -6.48 6.03
CA ARG A 24 22.47 -6.03 5.31
C ARG A 24 22.15 -5.05 4.18
N LYS A 25 21.10 -5.31 3.40
CA LYS A 25 20.67 -4.39 2.33
C LYS A 25 20.24 -3.04 2.89
N LEU A 26 19.40 -3.04 3.93
CA LEU A 26 18.95 -1.80 4.59
C LEU A 26 20.13 -1.04 5.20
N THR A 27 21.11 -1.73 5.79
CA THR A 27 22.35 -1.11 6.26
C THR A 27 23.13 -0.41 5.15
N ILE A 28 23.21 -1.02 3.95
CA ILE A 28 23.85 -0.40 2.78
C ILE A 28 23.08 0.85 2.34
N LEU A 29 21.75 0.80 2.29
CA LEU A 29 20.92 1.96 1.94
C LEU A 29 21.08 3.10 2.95
N ALA A 30 21.16 2.77 4.25
CA ALA A 30 21.46 3.76 5.29
C ALA A 30 22.83 4.41 5.08
N LYS A 31 23.88 3.63 4.81
CA LYS A 31 25.23 4.15 4.55
C LYS A 31 25.30 5.06 3.32
N ARG A 32 24.44 4.82 2.34
CA ARG A 32 24.34 5.64 1.11
C ARG A 32 23.38 6.82 1.23
N CYS A 33 22.73 6.99 2.38
CA CYS A 33 21.67 7.98 2.58
C CYS A 33 20.60 7.90 1.48
N GLU A 34 20.13 6.70 1.14
CA GLU A 34 19.13 6.46 0.11
C GLU A 34 17.72 6.29 0.69
N ASN A 35 16.73 6.83 -0.01
CA ASN A 35 15.32 6.60 0.31
C ASN A 35 14.93 5.16 -0.06
N ALA A 36 14.10 4.52 0.77
CA ALA A 36 13.68 3.14 0.54
C ALA A 36 12.20 2.89 0.83
N SER A 37 11.65 1.87 0.17
CA SER A 37 10.35 1.31 0.44
C SER A 37 10.50 -0.12 0.97
N ILE A 38 9.85 -0.44 2.09
CA ILE A 38 9.85 -1.75 2.73
C ILE A 38 8.44 -2.31 2.69
N ILE A 39 8.20 -3.26 1.81
CA ILE A 39 6.86 -3.78 1.50
C ILE A 39 6.69 -5.21 1.99
N GLY A 40 5.50 -5.54 2.44
CA GLY A 40 5.16 -6.91 2.84
C GLY A 40 3.75 -6.98 3.41
N ALA A 41 3.16 -8.16 3.40
CA ALA A 41 1.84 -8.33 3.97
C ALA A 41 1.80 -8.03 5.47
N ARG A 42 0.61 -7.78 5.99
CA ARG A 42 0.44 -7.63 7.44
C ARG A 42 0.90 -8.88 8.18
N ARG A 43 1.52 -8.69 9.35
CA ARG A 43 2.04 -9.75 10.22
C ARG A 43 3.29 -10.48 9.67
N PHE A 44 3.92 -9.98 8.60
CA PHE A 44 5.16 -10.57 8.07
C PHE A 44 6.44 -10.05 8.76
N GLY A 45 6.30 -9.20 9.78
CA GLY A 45 7.41 -8.74 10.63
C GLY A 45 8.08 -7.44 10.18
N LYS A 46 7.42 -6.60 9.38
CA LYS A 46 7.95 -5.29 8.94
C LYS A 46 8.38 -4.40 10.11
N THR A 47 7.46 -4.15 11.05
CA THR A 47 7.73 -3.31 12.23
C THR A 47 8.90 -3.83 13.07
N CYS A 48 8.99 -5.15 13.27
CA CYS A 48 10.12 -5.77 13.97
C CYS A 48 11.45 -5.53 13.25
N LEU A 49 11.46 -5.69 11.91
CA LEU A 49 12.61 -5.41 11.07
C LEU A 49 13.04 -3.94 11.18
N LEU A 50 12.09 -3.01 11.08
CA LEU A 50 12.37 -1.57 11.19
C LEU A 50 12.95 -1.20 12.55
N LYS A 51 12.35 -1.66 13.64
CA LYS A 51 12.86 -1.40 15.00
C LYS A 51 14.26 -1.99 15.19
N SER A 52 14.52 -3.17 14.64
CA SER A 52 15.85 -3.80 14.71
C SER A 52 16.90 -3.01 13.95
N ILE A 53 16.63 -2.61 12.70
CA ILE A 53 17.59 -1.83 11.90
C ILE A 53 17.83 -0.43 12.49
N ILE A 54 16.80 0.22 13.06
CA ILE A 54 16.95 1.50 13.77
C ILE A 54 17.93 1.35 14.93
N THR A 55 17.80 0.28 15.70
CA THR A 55 18.74 -0.02 16.83
C THR A 55 20.15 -0.23 16.29
N ASP A 56 20.33 -1.04 15.25
CA ASP A 56 21.64 -1.28 14.62
C ASP A 56 22.27 0.04 14.13
N ILE A 57 21.48 0.90 13.46
CA ILE A 57 21.96 2.21 12.98
C ILE A 57 22.38 3.11 14.14
N LYS A 58 21.58 3.19 15.19
CA LYS A 58 21.91 4.03 16.38
C LYS A 58 23.19 3.58 17.07
N LEU A 59 23.46 2.28 17.12
CA LEU A 59 24.66 1.71 17.72
C LEU A 59 25.90 1.79 16.82
N SER A 60 25.74 2.08 15.54
CA SER A 60 26.82 2.12 14.56
C SER A 60 27.44 3.51 14.47
N ASN A 61 28.77 3.60 14.60
CA ASN A 61 29.51 4.85 14.43
C ASN A 61 29.85 5.16 12.96
N ASP A 62 29.77 4.17 12.08
CA ASP A 62 30.14 4.29 10.65
C ASP A 62 28.96 4.62 9.74
N ILE A 63 27.75 4.73 10.28
CA ILE A 63 26.53 5.09 9.55
C ILE A 63 26.19 6.56 9.83
N LYS A 64 26.25 7.38 8.78
CA LYS A 64 25.97 8.82 8.84
C LYS A 64 24.48 9.16 8.72
N VAL A 65 23.60 8.40 9.38
CA VAL A 65 22.18 8.73 9.52
C VAL A 65 21.74 8.67 10.97
N TYR A 66 20.76 9.48 11.33
CA TYR A 66 20.09 9.47 12.63
C TYR A 66 18.63 9.07 12.44
N PRO A 67 18.21 7.86 12.86
CA PRO A 67 16.89 7.32 12.56
C PRO A 67 15.84 7.79 13.57
N ILE A 68 14.68 8.18 13.05
CA ILE A 68 13.46 8.55 13.79
C ILE A 68 12.32 7.63 13.32
N TYR A 69 11.73 6.89 14.25
CA TYR A 69 10.58 6.04 13.95
C TYR A 69 9.27 6.84 14.05
N LEU A 70 8.43 6.71 13.03
CA LEU A 70 7.13 7.37 12.93
C LEU A 70 6.06 6.32 12.63
N ASP A 71 5.03 6.24 13.49
CA ASP A 71 3.84 5.42 13.28
C ASP A 71 2.62 6.32 13.06
N PHE A 72 2.16 6.44 11.82
CA PHE A 72 1.02 7.28 11.46
C PHE A 72 -0.34 6.62 11.72
N LYS A 73 -0.37 5.43 12.32
CA LYS A 73 -1.61 4.74 12.65
C LYS A 73 -2.34 5.35 13.85
N THR A 74 -1.72 6.24 14.58
CA THR A 74 -2.34 6.93 15.72
C THR A 74 -3.53 7.77 15.24
N GLU A 75 -4.68 7.62 15.89
CA GLU A 75 -5.96 8.22 15.48
C GLU A 75 -5.95 9.77 15.46
N ASP A 76 -5.03 10.38 16.18
CA ASP A 76 -4.99 11.83 16.37
C ASP A 76 -4.26 12.59 15.26
N ILE A 77 -3.58 11.88 14.34
CA ILE A 77 -2.85 12.51 13.24
C ILE A 77 -3.75 12.60 12.02
N LYS A 78 -4.40 13.74 11.84
CA LYS A 78 -5.26 14.05 10.69
C LYS A 78 -4.84 15.37 10.04
N GLY A 79 -4.68 15.32 8.71
CA GLY A 79 -4.27 16.49 7.92
C GLY A 79 -2.75 16.72 7.88
N THR A 80 -2.32 17.42 6.84
CA THR A 80 -0.91 17.67 6.52
C THR A 80 -0.16 18.39 7.64
N ASP A 81 -0.83 19.34 8.31
CA ASP A 81 -0.23 20.11 9.39
C ASP A 81 0.07 19.26 10.61
N ALA A 82 -0.83 18.33 10.95
CA ALA A 82 -0.62 17.37 12.02
C ALA A 82 0.56 16.44 11.71
N ALA A 83 0.76 16.04 10.44
CA ALA A 83 1.93 15.26 10.04
C ALA A 83 3.24 16.02 10.26
N TYR A 84 3.31 17.27 9.86
CA TYR A 84 4.51 18.08 10.09
C TYR A 84 4.81 18.28 11.57
N ARG A 85 3.78 18.56 12.39
CA ARG A 85 3.96 18.65 13.85
C ARG A 85 4.47 17.34 14.42
N TYR A 86 3.86 16.21 14.02
CA TYR A 86 4.29 14.89 14.47
C TYR A 86 5.75 14.58 14.12
N MET A 87 6.19 14.89 12.90
CA MET A 87 7.59 14.72 12.49
C MET A 87 8.55 15.57 13.32
N ILE A 88 8.21 16.85 13.55
CA ILE A 88 9.03 17.78 14.34
C ILE A 88 9.12 17.30 15.79
N SER A 89 7.99 17.04 16.43
CA SER A 89 7.94 16.62 17.83
C SER A 89 8.66 15.29 18.05
N SER A 90 8.46 14.32 17.14
CA SER A 90 9.15 13.02 17.21
C SER A 90 10.66 13.15 17.08
N LEU A 91 11.13 14.02 16.18
CA LEU A 91 12.57 14.30 16.05
C LEU A 91 13.15 14.89 17.35
N VAL A 92 12.52 15.94 17.88
CA VAL A 92 13.01 16.62 19.08
C VAL A 92 12.98 15.68 20.29
N VAL A 93 11.89 14.93 20.48
CA VAL A 93 11.77 13.97 21.59
C VAL A 93 12.83 12.87 21.48
N SER A 94 13.11 12.36 20.27
CA SER A 94 14.17 11.35 20.08
C SER A 94 15.56 11.91 20.42
N LEU A 95 15.86 13.13 19.98
CA LEU A 95 17.14 13.78 20.28
C LEU A 95 17.33 14.04 21.78
N LYS A 96 16.24 14.38 22.49
CA LYS A 96 16.27 14.51 23.96
C LYS A 96 16.49 13.16 24.63
N SER A 97 15.77 12.13 24.21
CA SER A 97 15.91 10.78 24.78
C SER A 97 17.33 10.22 24.63
N ASP A 98 18.00 10.59 23.55
CA ASP A 98 19.39 10.20 23.29
C ASP A 98 20.41 11.17 23.91
N ASN A 99 19.97 12.14 24.75
CA ASN A 99 20.79 13.19 25.42
C ASN A 99 21.62 14.05 24.44
N ILE A 100 21.14 14.22 23.23
CA ILE A 100 21.77 15.03 22.18
C ILE A 100 21.34 16.50 22.31
N PHE A 101 20.05 16.72 22.60
CA PHE A 101 19.47 18.05 22.78
C PHE A 101 19.56 18.48 24.25
N THR A 102 20.57 19.26 24.57
CA THR A 102 20.90 19.65 25.95
C THR A 102 20.79 21.15 26.23
N THR A 103 20.66 21.98 25.20
CA THR A 103 20.57 23.44 25.28
C THR A 103 19.25 23.94 24.66
N GLU A 104 18.85 25.16 25.07
CA GLU A 104 17.72 25.83 24.47
C GLU A 104 18.09 26.33 23.07
N GLU A 105 17.24 26.03 22.07
CA GLU A 105 17.45 26.42 20.68
C GLU A 105 16.29 27.25 20.15
N ASN A 106 16.61 28.28 19.38
CA ASN A 106 15.63 29.17 18.78
C ASN A 106 15.64 29.02 17.24
N PHE A 107 14.56 28.44 16.70
CA PHE A 107 14.40 28.24 15.25
C PHE A 107 13.70 29.41 14.57
N GLY A 108 13.51 30.53 15.26
CA GLY A 108 12.89 31.75 14.76
C GLY A 108 11.35 31.72 14.69
N LEU A 109 10.75 30.54 14.62
CA LEU A 109 9.30 30.33 14.64
C LEU A 109 8.84 29.68 15.95
N ILE A 110 9.69 28.84 16.53
CA ILE A 110 9.51 28.20 17.81
C ILE A 110 10.81 28.21 18.59
N LYS A 111 10.69 28.09 19.89
CA LYS A 111 11.81 27.99 20.81
C LYS A 111 11.67 26.70 21.61
N ILE A 112 12.64 25.82 21.50
CA ILE A 112 12.61 24.50 22.13
C ILE A 112 13.61 24.46 23.27
N LYS A 113 13.13 24.03 24.44
CA LYS A 113 13.97 23.85 25.63
C LYS A 113 14.19 22.35 25.91
N PRO A 114 15.29 21.99 26.57
CA PRO A 114 15.48 20.60 27.02
C PRO A 114 14.36 20.08 27.91
N SER A 115 13.71 20.95 28.68
CA SER A 115 12.58 20.60 29.56
C SER A 115 11.25 20.37 28.83
N ASP A 116 11.05 20.91 27.61
CA ASP A 116 9.78 20.81 26.91
C ASP A 116 9.45 19.35 26.58
N ASP A 117 8.25 18.91 26.86
CA ASP A 117 7.77 17.59 26.45
C ASP A 117 7.08 17.64 25.06
N TRP A 118 6.46 16.54 24.67
CA TRP A 118 5.70 16.48 23.42
C TRP A 118 4.62 17.56 23.35
N THR A 119 3.88 17.75 24.42
CA THR A 119 2.75 18.68 24.49
C THR A 119 3.22 20.12 24.34
N ASP A 120 4.28 20.50 25.05
CA ASP A 120 4.87 21.85 24.98
C ASP A 120 5.30 22.20 23.56
N ILE A 121 5.87 21.23 22.84
CA ILE A 121 6.33 21.42 21.46
C ILE A 121 5.13 21.52 20.52
N ASP A 122 4.14 20.63 20.65
CA ASP A 122 2.96 20.63 19.79
C ASP A 122 2.11 21.90 19.97
N GLU A 123 1.97 22.40 21.20
CA GLU A 123 1.29 23.68 21.48
C GLU A 123 1.93 24.86 20.77
N GLN A 124 3.26 24.95 20.73
CA GLN A 124 3.95 26.00 19.96
C GLN A 124 3.71 25.84 18.45
N LEU A 125 3.73 24.60 17.97
CA LEU A 125 3.56 24.29 16.54
C LEU A 125 2.10 24.50 16.07
N LEU A 126 1.11 24.32 16.96
CA LEU A 126 -0.31 24.57 16.66
C LEU A 126 -0.60 26.02 16.26
N GLN A 127 0.22 26.98 16.69
CA GLN A 127 0.11 28.39 16.33
C GLN A 127 0.64 28.72 14.92
N LEU A 128 1.25 27.75 14.23
CA LEU A 128 1.87 27.96 12.93
C LEU A 128 0.93 27.56 11.78
N SER A 129 0.93 28.36 10.71
CA SER A 129 0.30 27.96 9.45
C SER A 129 1.09 26.86 8.74
N SER A 130 0.45 26.11 7.81
CA SER A 130 1.07 25.03 7.02
C SER A 130 2.43 25.39 6.41
N VAL A 131 2.53 26.58 5.82
CA VAL A 131 3.78 27.09 5.21
C VAL A 131 4.86 27.31 6.27
N ARG A 132 4.47 27.81 7.45
CA ARG A 132 5.41 28.02 8.55
C ARG A 132 5.84 26.70 9.19
N LEU A 133 4.97 25.70 9.28
CA LEU A 133 5.30 24.36 9.75
C LEU A 133 6.33 23.68 8.83
N GLN A 134 6.17 23.76 7.51
CA GLN A 134 7.16 23.27 6.55
C GLN A 134 8.51 23.97 6.72
N THR A 135 8.49 25.30 6.87
CA THR A 135 9.72 26.10 7.10
C THR A 135 10.37 25.70 8.42
N CYS A 136 9.58 25.46 9.45
CA CYS A 136 10.03 25.02 10.76
C CYS A 136 10.68 23.65 10.67
N LEU A 137 10.02 22.66 10.07
CA LEU A 137 10.57 21.33 9.84
C LEU A 137 11.92 21.42 9.09
N LYS A 138 11.97 22.17 7.99
CA LYS A 138 13.21 22.35 7.23
C LYS A 138 14.34 22.90 8.11
N LYS A 139 14.09 23.96 8.87
CA LYS A 139 15.12 24.59 9.73
C LYS A 139 15.62 23.62 10.79
N ILE A 140 14.70 22.94 11.50
CA ILE A 140 15.04 22.01 12.58
C ILE A 140 15.85 20.83 12.03
N VAL A 141 15.38 20.21 10.95
CA VAL A 141 16.05 19.06 10.34
C VAL A 141 17.44 19.46 9.82
N THR A 142 17.54 20.61 9.13
CA THR A 142 18.83 21.13 8.64
C THR A 142 19.81 21.42 9.79
N PHE A 143 19.32 22.06 10.85
CA PHE A 143 20.14 22.35 12.03
C PHE A 143 20.70 21.08 12.68
N PHE A 144 19.82 20.10 12.97
CA PHE A 144 20.27 18.87 13.62
C PHE A 144 21.08 17.96 12.71
N ALA A 145 20.81 17.95 11.40
CA ALA A 145 21.65 17.22 10.45
C ALA A 145 23.08 17.77 10.45
N ALA A 146 23.23 19.09 10.41
CA ALA A 146 24.53 19.75 10.48
C ALA A 146 25.20 19.57 11.86
N PHE A 147 24.44 19.72 12.95
CA PHE A 147 24.93 19.55 14.33
C PHE A 147 25.48 18.14 14.59
N LEU A 148 24.79 17.11 14.06
CA LEU A 148 25.17 15.71 14.24
C LEU A 148 26.21 15.22 13.22
N ASP A 149 26.47 15.96 12.15
CA ASP A 149 27.13 15.47 10.93
C ASP A 149 26.47 14.17 10.40
N LYS A 150 25.12 14.13 10.47
CA LYS A 150 24.31 12.98 10.06
C LYS A 150 23.03 13.42 9.34
N THR A 151 22.65 12.68 8.30
CA THR A 151 21.34 12.80 7.66
C THR A 151 20.24 12.28 8.61
N ILE A 152 19.16 13.01 8.80
CA ILE A 152 18.01 12.51 9.57
C ILE A 152 17.25 11.48 8.70
N LEU A 153 17.02 10.29 9.25
CA LEU A 153 16.24 9.23 8.59
C LEU A 153 14.86 9.13 9.24
N PHE A 154 13.81 9.56 8.56
CA PHE A 154 12.44 9.28 8.98
C PHE A 154 12.02 7.89 8.51
N VAL A 155 11.77 6.99 9.45
CA VAL A 155 11.25 5.64 9.20
C VAL A 155 9.75 5.67 9.44
N ILE A 156 8.97 5.70 8.37
CA ILE A 156 7.52 5.83 8.37
C ILE A 156 6.90 4.44 8.24
N ASP A 157 6.34 3.94 9.35
CA ASP A 157 5.62 2.66 9.34
C ASP A 157 4.13 2.87 9.03
N GLU A 158 3.49 1.85 8.45
CA GLU A 158 2.10 1.87 8.02
C GLU A 158 1.77 3.11 7.15
N TYR A 159 2.66 3.42 6.18
CA TYR A 159 2.59 4.65 5.38
C TYR A 159 1.26 4.83 4.62
N GLU A 160 0.48 3.77 4.45
CA GLU A 160 -0.86 3.84 3.89
C GLU A 160 -1.79 4.77 4.68
N TYR A 161 -1.55 4.87 6.00
CA TYR A 161 -2.30 5.80 6.85
C TYR A 161 -1.93 7.25 6.56
N LEU A 162 -0.64 7.52 6.33
CA LEU A 162 -0.17 8.85 5.93
C LEU A 162 -0.91 9.35 4.69
N PHE A 163 -1.04 8.51 3.66
CA PHE A 163 -1.67 8.90 2.40
C PHE A 163 -3.20 8.88 2.44
N LYS A 164 -3.79 8.01 3.22
CA LYS A 164 -5.26 7.87 3.27
C LYS A 164 -5.92 8.90 4.18
N TYR A 165 -5.27 9.31 5.25
CA TYR A 165 -5.90 10.06 6.33
C TYR A 165 -5.18 11.35 6.71
N VAL A 166 -3.94 11.50 6.32
CA VAL A 166 -3.06 12.57 6.82
C VAL A 166 -2.74 13.60 5.74
N LEU A 167 -2.38 13.17 4.54
CA LEU A 167 -2.06 14.11 3.47
C LEU A 167 -3.32 14.55 2.73
N ASP A 168 -3.59 15.86 2.76
CA ASP A 168 -4.77 16.46 2.13
C ASP A 168 -4.68 16.47 0.60
N SER A 169 -3.46 16.33 0.06
CA SER A 169 -3.24 16.31 -1.38
C SER A 169 -1.89 15.68 -1.77
N PRO A 170 -1.75 15.18 -3.00
CA PRO A 170 -0.48 14.76 -3.56
C PRO A 170 0.61 15.84 -3.49
N ALA A 171 0.22 17.11 -3.63
CA ALA A 171 1.14 18.25 -3.53
C ALA A 171 1.84 18.34 -2.17
N SER A 172 1.19 17.90 -1.10
CA SER A 172 1.78 17.89 0.24
C SER A 172 2.94 16.90 0.35
N PHE A 173 2.81 15.73 -0.30
CA PHE A 173 3.90 14.76 -0.38
C PHE A 173 5.06 15.26 -1.26
N MET A 174 4.75 15.92 -2.38
CA MET A 174 5.76 16.51 -3.25
C MET A 174 6.65 17.49 -2.49
N LYS A 175 6.08 18.28 -1.60
CA LYS A 175 6.85 19.22 -0.75
C LYS A 175 7.77 18.49 0.23
N LEU A 176 7.35 17.37 0.82
CA LEU A 176 8.21 16.52 1.64
C LEU A 176 9.37 15.94 0.82
N ARG A 177 9.09 15.47 -0.40
CA ARG A 177 10.12 15.00 -1.32
C ARG A 177 11.13 16.11 -1.64
N ASP A 178 10.67 17.28 -2.02
CA ASP A 178 11.54 18.42 -2.38
C ASP A 178 12.45 18.82 -1.21
N LEU A 179 11.94 18.72 0.02
CA LEU A 179 12.77 18.89 1.22
C LEU A 179 13.84 17.80 1.35
N SER A 180 13.51 16.54 1.04
CA SER A 180 14.44 15.40 1.15
C SER A 180 15.52 15.38 0.06
N THR A 181 15.28 16.05 -1.05
CA THR A 181 16.24 16.14 -2.18
C THR A 181 17.13 17.38 -2.10
N SER A 182 16.82 18.35 -1.22
CA SER A 182 17.68 19.52 -1.02
C SER A 182 19.01 19.09 -0.39
N VAL A 183 20.11 19.64 -0.87
CA VAL A 183 21.46 19.38 -0.33
C VAL A 183 21.85 20.55 0.56
N ILE A 184 22.44 20.26 1.71
CA ILE A 184 23.14 21.22 2.57
C ILE A 184 24.63 21.19 2.17
N ASP A 185 25.45 22.06 2.74
CA ASP A 185 26.89 22.08 2.50
C ASP A 185 27.53 20.67 2.58
N ASN A 186 28.52 20.39 1.73
CA ASN A 186 29.28 19.14 1.69
C ASN A 186 28.49 17.87 1.32
N ASP A 187 27.53 17.96 0.40
CA ASP A 187 26.70 16.84 -0.05
C ASP A 187 25.81 16.20 1.02
N LEU A 188 25.72 16.81 2.22
CA LEU A 188 24.84 16.33 3.27
C LEU A 188 23.38 16.61 2.92
N ARG A 189 22.56 15.57 2.83
CA ARG A 189 21.11 15.71 2.75
C ARG A 189 20.54 15.98 4.14
N PRO A 190 19.59 16.93 4.30
CA PRO A 190 19.01 17.21 5.61
C PRO A 190 18.26 15.99 6.16
N PHE A 191 17.51 15.30 5.31
CA PHE A 191 16.88 14.05 5.67
C PHE A 191 16.61 13.15 4.47
N ILE A 192 16.38 11.88 4.78
CA ILE A 192 15.85 10.85 3.90
C ILE A 192 14.66 10.19 4.59
N PHE A 193 13.90 9.41 3.85
CA PHE A 193 12.82 8.64 4.45
C PHE A 193 12.79 7.20 3.95
N TRP A 194 12.46 6.30 4.85
CA TRP A 194 12.06 4.94 4.56
C TRP A 194 10.58 4.79 4.87
N ILE A 195 9.84 4.22 3.94
CA ILE A 195 8.42 3.98 4.09
C ILE A 195 8.15 2.48 4.17
N SER A 196 7.29 2.08 5.09
CA SER A 196 6.93 0.68 5.29
C SER A 196 5.42 0.49 5.27
N GLY A 197 4.97 -0.53 4.55
CA GLY A 197 3.55 -0.82 4.46
C GLY A 197 3.22 -2.10 3.70
N ALA A 198 1.93 -2.32 3.45
CA ALA A 198 1.42 -3.45 2.70
C ALA A 198 1.12 -3.12 1.23
N LEU A 199 1.12 -1.85 0.86
CA LEU A 199 0.94 -1.39 -0.52
C LEU A 199 2.30 -1.18 -1.20
N ASN A 200 2.35 -1.33 -2.52
CA ASN A 200 3.54 -1.00 -3.29
C ASN A 200 3.66 0.52 -3.46
N TRP A 201 4.87 1.07 -3.32
CA TRP A 201 5.15 2.49 -3.50
C TRP A 201 4.85 2.97 -4.93
N ASP A 202 5.20 2.18 -5.94
CA ASP A 202 4.91 2.49 -7.34
C ASP A 202 3.40 2.65 -7.59
N HIS A 203 2.60 1.86 -6.85
CA HIS A 203 1.16 2.04 -6.81
C HIS A 203 0.76 3.44 -6.32
N LEU A 204 1.38 3.93 -5.27
CA LEU A 204 1.12 5.26 -4.74
C LEU A 204 1.56 6.38 -5.68
N CYS A 205 2.72 6.24 -6.30
CA CYS A 205 3.21 7.19 -7.30
C CYS A 205 2.27 7.30 -8.50
N SER A 206 1.65 6.18 -8.92
CA SER A 206 0.66 6.21 -10.00
C SER A 206 -0.64 6.93 -9.60
N VAL A 207 -1.04 6.83 -8.33
CA VAL A 207 -2.19 7.58 -7.77
C VAL A 207 -1.90 9.08 -7.70
N ILE A 208 -0.67 9.46 -7.35
CA ILE A 208 -0.24 10.85 -7.24
C ILE A 208 -0.04 11.50 -8.63
N GLY A 209 -0.04 10.70 -9.70
CA GLY A 209 -0.08 11.22 -11.08
C GLY A 209 1.26 11.64 -11.65
N SER A 210 2.39 11.26 -11.06
CA SER A 210 3.70 11.65 -11.56
C SER A 210 4.74 10.54 -11.43
N GLY A 211 4.97 9.81 -12.52
CA GLY A 211 6.10 8.88 -12.64
C GLY A 211 7.48 9.57 -12.47
N GLU A 212 7.54 10.91 -12.60
CA GLU A 212 8.74 11.70 -12.39
C GLU A 212 9.07 11.97 -10.91
N CYS A 213 8.19 11.58 -9.98
CA CYS A 213 8.26 11.96 -8.58
C CYS A 213 8.63 10.82 -7.64
N ASN A 214 9.17 9.72 -8.16
CA ASN A 214 9.58 8.61 -7.30
C ASN A 214 10.93 8.93 -6.62
N PRO A 215 10.95 9.35 -5.34
CA PRO A 215 12.19 9.56 -4.60
C PRO A 215 12.77 8.25 -4.06
N ILE A 216 12.08 7.13 -4.22
CA ILE A 216 12.49 5.83 -3.70
C ILE A 216 13.53 5.22 -4.64
N SER A 217 14.73 5.01 -4.13
CA SER A 217 15.84 4.40 -4.86
C SER A 217 15.85 2.88 -4.78
N ALA A 218 15.21 2.31 -3.76
CA ALA A 218 15.15 0.87 -3.57
C ALA A 218 13.83 0.42 -2.93
N THR A 219 13.30 -0.70 -3.41
CA THR A 219 12.15 -1.40 -2.80
C THR A 219 12.61 -2.76 -2.31
N GLU A 220 12.41 -3.01 -1.02
CA GLU A 220 12.73 -4.28 -0.37
C GLU A 220 11.46 -4.96 0.12
N TYR A 221 11.40 -6.28 -0.07
CA TYR A 221 10.21 -7.06 0.24
C TYR A 221 10.40 -7.93 1.48
N VAL A 222 9.46 -7.83 2.43
CA VAL A 222 9.40 -8.67 3.63
C VAL A 222 8.47 -9.84 3.36
N THR A 223 9.05 -10.97 2.97
CA THR A 223 8.36 -12.22 2.63
C THR A 223 8.39 -13.21 3.81
N PRO A 224 7.70 -14.37 3.76
CA PRO A 224 7.90 -15.45 4.72
C PRO A 224 9.37 -15.86 4.83
N ILE A 225 9.77 -16.39 6.00
CA ILE A 225 11.15 -16.86 6.22
C ILE A 225 11.38 -18.27 5.65
N SER A 226 12.62 -18.69 5.52
CA SER A 226 12.95 -20.03 5.05
C SER A 226 12.51 -21.11 6.06
N LYS A 227 12.44 -22.37 5.61
CA LYS A 227 12.10 -23.50 6.49
C LYS A 227 13.13 -23.66 7.61
N GLU A 228 14.40 -23.49 7.27
CA GLU A 228 15.51 -23.56 8.22
C GLU A 228 15.41 -22.50 9.30
N ASP A 229 15.16 -21.26 8.92
CA ASP A 229 14.98 -20.15 9.85
C ASP A 229 13.71 -20.32 10.71
N PHE A 230 12.64 -20.87 10.14
CA PHE A 230 11.43 -21.17 10.87
C PHE A 230 11.65 -22.26 11.92
N ILE A 231 12.35 -23.34 11.57
CA ILE A 231 12.70 -24.41 12.50
C ILE A 231 13.55 -23.85 13.63
N LYS A 232 14.55 -23.02 13.32
CA LYS A 232 15.39 -22.36 14.32
C LYS A 232 14.54 -21.50 15.29
N MET A 233 13.68 -20.62 14.73
CA MET A 233 12.74 -19.81 15.53
C MET A 233 11.89 -20.69 16.46
N TRP A 234 11.32 -21.76 15.91
CA TRP A 234 10.46 -22.67 16.65
C TRP A 234 11.21 -23.36 17.79
N SER A 235 12.42 -23.87 17.52
CA SER A 235 13.27 -24.50 18.52
C SER A 235 13.66 -23.54 19.65
N ASP A 236 14.09 -22.33 19.30
CA ASP A 236 14.47 -21.29 20.28
C ASP A 236 13.27 -20.89 21.20
N GLU A 237 12.05 -20.84 20.63
CA GLU A 237 10.84 -20.59 21.44
C GLU A 237 10.48 -21.81 22.30
N CYS A 238 10.73 -23.04 21.85
CA CYS A 238 10.52 -24.25 22.64
C CYS A 238 11.48 -24.34 23.85
N GLU A 239 12.71 -23.79 23.76
CA GLU A 239 13.65 -23.73 24.90
C GLU A 239 13.13 -22.88 26.06
N LEU A 240 12.13 -22.04 25.83
CA LEU A 240 11.47 -21.23 26.87
C LEU A 240 10.35 -21.99 27.61
N ILE A 241 10.08 -23.24 27.23
CA ILE A 241 9.04 -24.09 27.86
C ILE A 241 9.69 -24.87 29.00
N ASP A 242 9.23 -24.65 30.23
CA ASP A 242 9.75 -25.33 31.43
C ASP A 242 9.31 -26.80 31.51
N ASP A 243 8.13 -27.13 31.01
CA ASP A 243 7.57 -28.50 31.03
C ASP A 243 8.12 -29.33 29.86
N GLU A 244 8.98 -30.29 30.16
CA GLU A 244 9.65 -31.14 29.17
C GLU A 244 8.68 -32.01 28.33
N VAL A 245 7.51 -32.37 28.87
CA VAL A 245 6.51 -33.14 28.12
C VAL A 245 5.83 -32.23 27.09
N ILE A 246 5.46 -31.03 27.48
CA ILE A 246 4.89 -30.02 26.60
C ILE A 246 5.94 -29.59 25.56
N LYS A 247 7.18 -29.30 25.98
CA LYS A 247 8.30 -28.94 25.11
C LYS A 247 8.51 -29.95 24.01
N LYS A 248 8.64 -31.24 24.35
CA LYS A 248 8.82 -32.33 23.39
C LYS A 248 7.65 -32.43 22.40
N LYS A 249 6.43 -32.26 22.89
CA LYS A 249 5.25 -32.25 22.06
C LYS A 249 5.25 -31.11 21.06
N VAL A 250 5.47 -29.86 21.54
CA VAL A 250 5.49 -28.67 20.69
C VAL A 250 6.61 -28.76 19.66
N LEU A 251 7.80 -29.23 20.07
CA LEU A 251 8.94 -29.40 19.17
C LEU A 251 8.62 -30.37 18.01
N GLY A 252 7.85 -31.45 18.29
CA GLY A 252 7.42 -32.41 17.28
C GLY A 252 6.46 -31.85 16.23
N GLU A 253 5.83 -30.70 16.48
CA GLU A 253 4.80 -30.12 15.60
C GLU A 253 5.35 -29.02 14.65
N VAL A 254 6.66 -28.87 14.55
CA VAL A 254 7.28 -27.84 13.72
C VAL A 254 6.91 -27.96 12.23
N ASP A 255 6.86 -29.17 11.68
CA ASP A 255 6.49 -29.39 10.27
C ASP A 255 5.00 -29.08 10.02
N PHE A 256 4.13 -29.41 10.98
CA PHE A 256 2.73 -28.98 10.92
C PHE A 256 2.64 -27.46 10.89
N ALA A 257 3.30 -26.77 11.85
CA ALA A 257 3.28 -25.32 11.93
C ALA A 257 3.84 -24.66 10.67
N TRP A 258 4.96 -25.17 10.15
CA TRP A 258 5.54 -24.70 8.88
C TRP A 258 4.53 -24.81 7.73
N LYS A 259 3.95 -25.99 7.54
CA LYS A 259 2.99 -26.25 6.46
C LYS A 259 1.77 -25.34 6.56
N LYS A 260 1.23 -25.13 7.77
CA LYS A 260 0.03 -24.32 7.99
C LYS A 260 0.27 -22.80 7.82
N THR A 261 1.49 -22.34 8.09
CA THR A 261 1.83 -20.91 8.11
C THR A 261 2.61 -20.43 6.88
N GLY A 262 3.14 -21.36 6.08
CA GLY A 262 3.99 -21.04 4.94
C GLY A 262 5.26 -20.26 5.31
N GLY A 263 5.73 -20.37 6.57
CA GLY A 263 6.91 -19.66 7.06
C GLY A 263 6.65 -18.23 7.58
N VAL A 264 5.41 -17.85 7.82
CA VAL A 264 5.11 -16.55 8.45
C VAL A 264 5.32 -16.65 9.96
N PRO A 265 6.32 -15.95 10.55
CA PRO A 265 6.69 -16.11 11.96
C PRO A 265 5.54 -15.84 12.94
N PHE A 266 4.74 -14.83 12.66
CA PHE A 266 3.60 -14.45 13.49
C PHE A 266 2.59 -15.60 13.65
N TYR A 267 2.22 -16.25 12.54
CA TYR A 267 1.29 -17.38 12.59
C TYR A 267 1.92 -18.61 13.22
N GLY A 268 3.23 -18.82 13.04
CA GLY A 268 3.98 -19.85 13.74
C GLY A 268 3.90 -19.70 15.26
N LYS A 269 4.13 -18.49 15.75
CA LYS A 269 4.01 -18.17 17.18
C LYS A 269 2.58 -18.37 17.71
N LEU A 270 1.55 -18.02 16.94
CA LEU A 270 0.16 -18.29 17.32
C LEU A 270 -0.11 -19.79 17.50
N ILE A 271 0.37 -20.61 16.56
CA ILE A 271 0.22 -22.08 16.63
C ILE A 271 0.97 -22.62 17.85
N GLY A 272 2.22 -22.22 18.08
CA GLY A 272 3.01 -22.66 19.22
C GLY A 272 2.36 -22.30 20.56
N ALA A 273 1.93 -21.06 20.71
CA ALA A 273 1.22 -20.60 21.90
C ALA A 273 -0.10 -21.38 22.15
N TYR A 274 -0.82 -21.72 21.08
CA TYR A 274 -2.03 -22.52 21.18
C TYR A 274 -1.73 -23.94 21.69
N ILE A 275 -0.71 -24.61 21.10
CA ILE A 275 -0.32 -25.98 21.49
C ILE A 275 0.16 -26.02 22.94
N VAL A 276 0.95 -25.02 23.38
CA VAL A 276 1.40 -24.90 24.78
C VAL A 276 0.21 -24.85 25.74
N ARG A 277 -0.83 -24.06 25.41
CA ARG A 277 -1.98 -23.86 26.28
C ARG A 277 -2.97 -25.02 26.27
N ASN A 278 -3.22 -25.60 25.10
CA ASN A 278 -4.34 -26.54 24.91
C ASN A 278 -3.90 -27.98 24.72
N SER A 279 -2.61 -28.24 24.58
CA SER A 279 -2.06 -29.56 24.29
C SER A 279 -2.71 -30.26 23.10
N SER A 280 -3.19 -29.51 22.10
CA SER A 280 -3.84 -29.99 20.88
C SER A 280 -3.44 -29.13 19.69
N LEU A 281 -3.59 -29.67 18.48
CA LEU A 281 -3.34 -28.91 17.23
C LEU A 281 -4.52 -27.98 16.96
N PRO A 282 -4.23 -26.72 16.56
CA PRO A 282 -5.28 -25.79 16.14
C PRO A 282 -5.71 -26.03 14.70
N ASP A 283 -6.86 -25.50 14.36
CA ASP A 283 -7.28 -25.24 12.99
C ASP A 283 -7.07 -23.77 12.59
N TYR A 284 -7.49 -23.40 11.39
CA TYR A 284 -7.32 -22.04 10.85
C TYR A 284 -8.06 -20.96 11.66
N THR A 285 -9.00 -21.32 12.53
CA THR A 285 -9.84 -20.35 13.26
C THR A 285 -9.05 -19.46 14.20
N ILE A 286 -7.90 -19.94 14.70
CA ILE A 286 -7.00 -19.10 15.52
C ILE A 286 -6.40 -17.93 14.73
N CYS A 287 -6.27 -18.07 13.41
CA CYS A 287 -5.77 -17.04 12.51
C CYS A 287 -6.89 -16.20 11.87
N LYS A 288 -8.15 -16.60 11.99
CA LYS A 288 -9.30 -15.98 11.34
C LYS A 288 -9.39 -14.45 11.51
N PRO A 289 -9.20 -13.87 12.71
CA PRO A 289 -9.26 -12.42 12.89
C PRO A 289 -8.21 -11.68 12.02
N PHE A 290 -7.02 -12.25 11.91
CA PHE A 290 -5.89 -11.66 11.15
C PHE A 290 -6.07 -11.83 9.64
N PHE A 291 -6.64 -12.95 9.20
CA PHE A 291 -7.00 -13.17 7.80
C PHE A 291 -8.12 -12.24 7.37
N ASN A 292 -9.14 -12.05 8.21
CA ASN A 292 -10.18 -11.04 7.99
C ASN A 292 -9.60 -9.63 7.85
N GLU A 293 -8.69 -9.25 8.74
CA GLU A 293 -8.04 -7.95 8.68
C GLU A 293 -7.23 -7.80 7.37
N MET A 294 -6.47 -8.81 6.99
CA MET A 294 -5.67 -8.80 5.75
C MET A 294 -6.56 -8.68 4.52
N LEU A 295 -7.58 -9.52 4.39
CA LEU A 295 -8.47 -9.53 3.23
C LEU A 295 -9.30 -8.24 3.12
N ASN A 296 -9.81 -7.71 4.24
CA ASN A 296 -10.72 -6.58 4.20
C ASN A 296 -10.03 -5.21 4.22
N LYS A 297 -8.81 -5.11 4.78
CA LYS A 297 -8.15 -3.81 4.97
C LYS A 297 -6.91 -3.58 4.10
N THR A 298 -6.29 -4.67 3.59
CA THR A 298 -4.98 -4.55 2.91
C THR A 298 -4.96 -5.08 1.49
N LEU A 299 -5.89 -5.95 1.12
CA LEU A 299 -5.96 -6.49 -0.23
C LEU A 299 -7.06 -5.81 -1.05
N SER A 300 -6.73 -5.55 -2.30
CA SER A 300 -7.71 -5.11 -3.30
C SER A 300 -8.64 -6.26 -3.67
N VAL A 301 -9.77 -5.92 -4.25
CA VAL A 301 -10.72 -6.93 -4.76
C VAL A 301 -10.09 -7.85 -5.80
N ALA A 302 -9.23 -7.31 -6.66
CA ALA A 302 -8.52 -8.10 -7.67
C ALA A 302 -7.57 -9.13 -7.01
N GLU A 303 -6.85 -8.73 -5.97
CA GLU A 303 -6.00 -9.63 -5.19
C GLU A 303 -6.82 -10.73 -4.49
N ILE A 304 -7.94 -10.38 -3.89
CA ILE A 304 -8.84 -11.34 -3.24
C ILE A 304 -9.39 -12.35 -4.26
N ASN A 305 -9.83 -11.90 -5.45
CA ASN A 305 -10.32 -12.79 -6.49
C ASN A 305 -9.21 -13.72 -7.01
N THR A 306 -7.99 -13.20 -7.16
CA THR A 306 -6.80 -13.99 -7.50
C THR A 306 -6.52 -15.05 -6.44
N LEU A 307 -6.52 -14.69 -5.15
CA LEU A 307 -6.35 -15.65 -4.06
C LEU A 307 -7.44 -16.73 -4.03
N LYS A 308 -8.70 -16.37 -4.25
CA LYS A 308 -9.82 -17.32 -4.34
C LYS A 308 -9.64 -18.31 -5.48
N THR A 309 -9.16 -17.85 -6.62
CA THR A 309 -8.89 -18.69 -7.79
C THR A 309 -7.77 -19.68 -7.51
N ILE A 310 -6.66 -19.20 -6.90
CA ILE A 310 -5.52 -20.05 -6.51
C ILE A 310 -5.92 -21.05 -5.42
N ALA A 311 -6.68 -20.62 -4.41
CA ALA A 311 -7.15 -21.50 -3.33
C ALA A 311 -7.99 -22.66 -3.84
N LYS A 312 -8.81 -22.44 -4.88
CA LYS A 312 -9.58 -23.48 -5.57
C LYS A 312 -8.74 -24.39 -6.47
N GLY A 313 -7.43 -24.15 -6.59
CA GLY A 313 -6.54 -24.91 -7.49
C GLY A 313 -6.78 -24.66 -8.97
N LEU A 314 -7.45 -23.57 -9.31
CA LEU A 314 -7.71 -23.18 -10.70
C LEU A 314 -6.49 -22.46 -11.27
N ASN A 315 -6.22 -22.70 -12.56
CA ASN A 315 -5.15 -22.00 -13.25
C ASN A 315 -5.45 -20.51 -13.34
N ILE A 316 -4.45 -19.69 -13.06
CA ILE A 316 -4.50 -18.25 -13.19
C ILE A 316 -3.38 -17.78 -14.09
N SER A 317 -3.66 -16.81 -14.93
CA SER A 317 -2.64 -16.15 -15.74
C SER A 317 -1.80 -15.21 -14.88
N SER A 318 -0.50 -15.14 -15.16
CA SER A 318 0.40 -14.13 -14.54
C SER A 318 -0.01 -12.68 -14.88
N ALA A 319 -0.84 -12.50 -15.91
CA ALA A 319 -1.45 -11.22 -16.27
C ALA A 319 -2.74 -10.92 -15.49
N SER A 320 -3.13 -11.80 -14.55
CA SER A 320 -4.28 -11.52 -13.67
C SER A 320 -4.01 -10.31 -12.81
N LEU A 321 -5.04 -9.47 -12.69
CA LEU A 321 -5.00 -8.30 -11.81
C LEU A 321 -4.77 -8.76 -10.36
N GLY A 322 -3.78 -8.20 -9.71
CA GLY A 322 -3.39 -8.57 -8.34
C GLY A 322 -2.37 -9.69 -8.21
N PHE A 323 -2.04 -10.42 -9.30
CA PHE A 323 -1.07 -11.51 -9.25
C PHE A 323 0.32 -11.04 -8.84
N ALA A 324 0.87 -10.06 -9.56
CA ALA A 324 2.20 -9.50 -9.27
C ALA A 324 2.28 -8.93 -7.85
N SER A 325 1.27 -8.16 -7.45
CA SER A 325 1.19 -7.57 -6.11
C SER A 325 1.13 -8.62 -4.99
N LEU A 326 0.45 -9.75 -5.20
CA LEU A 326 0.43 -10.84 -4.22
C LEU A 326 1.78 -11.56 -4.12
N CYS A 327 2.50 -11.70 -5.25
CA CYS A 327 3.88 -12.21 -5.26
C CYS A 327 4.81 -11.26 -4.49
N ASP A 328 4.76 -9.97 -4.78
CA ASP A 328 5.57 -8.93 -4.13
C ASP A 328 5.33 -8.88 -2.61
N LYS A 329 4.07 -9.05 -2.19
CA LYS A 329 3.70 -9.15 -0.77
C LYS A 329 4.11 -10.48 -0.13
N GLY A 330 4.60 -11.45 -0.89
CA GLY A 330 4.96 -12.78 -0.41
C GLY A 330 3.78 -13.62 0.07
N ILE A 331 2.54 -13.28 -0.35
CA ILE A 331 1.33 -14.04 0.00
C ILE A 331 1.21 -15.28 -0.88
N ILE A 332 1.59 -15.16 -2.16
CA ILE A 332 1.71 -16.29 -3.08
C ILE A 332 3.17 -16.44 -3.54
N VAL A 333 3.53 -17.64 -3.91
CA VAL A 333 4.82 -17.96 -4.51
C VAL A 333 4.59 -18.64 -5.85
N CYS A 334 5.52 -18.41 -6.79
CA CYS A 334 5.48 -19.05 -8.09
C CYS A 334 6.52 -20.17 -8.14
N ASP A 335 6.08 -21.42 -8.20
CA ASP A 335 6.93 -22.55 -8.47
C ASP A 335 6.70 -23.06 -9.90
N LYS A 336 7.77 -23.08 -10.73
CA LYS A 336 7.71 -23.56 -12.12
C LYS A 336 6.51 -23.02 -12.91
N ASN A 337 6.26 -21.71 -12.81
CA ASN A 337 5.11 -21.01 -13.43
C ASN A 337 3.72 -21.39 -12.88
N LYS A 338 3.66 -22.10 -11.76
CA LYS A 338 2.39 -22.35 -11.06
C LYS A 338 2.33 -21.52 -9.79
N PRO A 339 1.31 -20.65 -9.65
CA PRO A 339 1.10 -19.94 -8.41
C PRO A 339 0.65 -20.91 -7.32
N ASN A 340 1.21 -20.75 -6.14
CA ASN A 340 0.87 -21.50 -4.95
C ASN A 340 0.60 -20.54 -3.78
N LEU A 341 -0.34 -20.89 -2.95
CA LEU A 341 -0.63 -20.21 -1.68
C LEU A 341 0.04 -21.02 -0.57
N PRO A 342 1.24 -20.60 -0.11
CA PRO A 342 2.02 -21.39 0.86
C PRO A 342 1.40 -21.43 2.25
N ILE A 343 0.55 -20.43 2.60
CA ILE A 343 -0.14 -20.35 3.89
C ILE A 343 -1.38 -21.23 3.83
N GLU A 344 -1.24 -22.51 4.24
CA GLU A 344 -2.33 -23.48 4.13
C GLU A 344 -3.56 -23.07 4.95
N PHE A 345 -3.39 -22.51 6.15
CA PHE A 345 -4.49 -21.97 6.96
C PHE A 345 -5.24 -20.83 6.26
N LEU A 346 -4.56 -19.97 5.52
CA LEU A 346 -5.23 -18.95 4.71
C LEU A 346 -6.02 -19.58 3.56
N LYS A 347 -5.49 -20.62 2.93
CA LYS A 347 -6.19 -21.39 1.89
C LYS A 347 -7.44 -22.04 2.46
N GLU A 348 -7.34 -22.74 3.60
CA GLU A 348 -8.47 -23.37 4.29
C GLU A 348 -9.54 -22.33 4.65
N TYR A 349 -9.12 -21.19 5.20
CA TYR A 349 -10.00 -20.08 5.55
C TYR A 349 -10.76 -19.54 4.33
N ILE A 350 -10.06 -19.29 3.22
CA ILE A 350 -10.69 -18.79 1.98
C ILE A 350 -11.68 -19.83 1.42
N LEU A 351 -11.36 -21.12 1.46
CA LEU A 351 -12.25 -22.19 0.97
C LEU A 351 -13.49 -22.35 1.85
N ALA A 352 -13.33 -22.28 3.17
CA ALA A 352 -14.46 -22.32 4.11
C ALA A 352 -15.38 -21.11 3.93
N ASP A 353 -14.80 -19.92 3.79
CA ASP A 353 -15.53 -18.69 3.55
C ASP A 353 -16.32 -18.70 2.23
N ILE A 354 -15.76 -19.34 1.17
CA ILE A 354 -16.47 -19.57 -0.08
C ILE A 354 -17.63 -20.55 0.09
N ALA A 355 -17.45 -21.63 0.89
CA ALA A 355 -18.45 -22.65 1.09
C ALA A 355 -19.64 -22.14 1.92
N ASP A 356 -19.36 -21.37 2.96
CA ASP A 356 -20.39 -20.84 3.87
C ASP A 356 -21.19 -19.68 3.26
N GLY A 357 -20.76 -19.12 2.12
CA GLY A 357 -21.33 -17.89 1.58
C GLY A 357 -21.16 -16.68 2.54
N ASN A 358 -20.44 -16.92 3.62
CA ASN A 358 -20.26 -16.11 4.82
C ASN A 358 -19.00 -15.24 4.78
N ILE A 359 -18.60 -14.71 3.64
CA ILE A 359 -18.10 -13.37 3.78
C ILE A 359 -19.34 -12.61 4.24
N SER A 360 -19.38 -12.25 5.51
CA SER A 360 -20.17 -11.09 5.91
C SER A 360 -19.71 -10.00 4.95
N LYS A 361 -20.37 -9.91 3.80
CA LYS A 361 -20.23 -8.78 2.90
C LYS A 361 -20.52 -7.60 3.81
N PRO A 362 -19.56 -6.72 4.16
CA PRO A 362 -19.98 -5.36 4.36
C PRO A 362 -20.87 -5.16 3.14
N LYS A 363 -22.12 -4.66 3.30
CA LYS A 363 -23.01 -4.42 2.16
C LYS A 363 -22.15 -3.75 1.13
N LYS A 364 -21.71 -4.51 0.09
CA LYS A 364 -20.82 -3.94 -0.92
C LYS A 364 -21.60 -2.79 -1.45
N SER A 365 -21.04 -1.62 -1.37
CA SER A 365 -21.65 -0.47 -2.00
C SER A 365 -21.89 -0.84 -3.47
N GLU A 366 -22.91 -0.29 -4.06
CA GLU A 366 -23.28 -0.65 -5.44
C GLU A 366 -22.09 -0.49 -6.40
N HIS A 367 -21.27 0.55 -6.20
CA HIS A 367 -20.07 0.79 -7.01
C HIS A 367 -19.03 -0.32 -6.89
N GLU A 368 -18.75 -0.83 -5.66
CA GLU A 368 -17.82 -1.95 -5.48
C GLU A 368 -18.31 -3.23 -6.16
N THR A 369 -19.61 -3.46 -6.18
CA THR A 369 -20.20 -4.59 -6.89
C THR A 369 -19.95 -4.49 -8.39
N ILE A 370 -20.19 -3.31 -8.99
CA ILE A 370 -20.00 -3.07 -10.42
C ILE A 370 -18.51 -3.16 -10.78
N VAL A 371 -17.60 -2.61 -9.96
CA VAL A 371 -16.15 -2.71 -10.19
C VAL A 371 -15.67 -4.16 -10.19
N ASN A 372 -16.21 -5.01 -9.30
CA ASN A 372 -15.90 -6.44 -9.31
C ASN A 372 -16.35 -7.13 -10.61
N GLU A 373 -17.53 -6.78 -11.10
CA GLU A 373 -18.04 -7.33 -12.36
C GLU A 373 -17.19 -6.86 -13.55
N ILE A 374 -16.77 -5.60 -13.57
CA ILE A 374 -15.82 -5.05 -14.55
C ILE A 374 -14.53 -5.87 -14.57
N SER A 375 -13.96 -6.14 -13.39
CA SER A 375 -12.77 -6.97 -13.24
C SER A 375 -12.92 -8.35 -13.88
N GLN A 376 -14.01 -9.04 -13.56
CA GLN A 376 -14.29 -10.36 -14.09
C GLN A 376 -14.47 -10.34 -15.62
N ILE A 377 -15.08 -9.30 -16.17
CA ILE A 377 -15.26 -9.18 -17.61
C ILE A 377 -13.90 -9.00 -18.29
N ILE A 378 -13.03 -8.14 -17.77
CA ILE A 378 -11.67 -7.92 -18.29
C ILE A 378 -10.86 -9.22 -18.26
N GLU A 379 -10.88 -9.94 -17.14
CA GLU A 379 -10.22 -11.25 -17.02
C GLU A 379 -10.74 -12.26 -18.04
N ASN A 380 -12.05 -12.32 -18.24
CA ASN A 380 -12.67 -13.21 -19.21
C ASN A 380 -12.31 -12.84 -20.66
N ILE A 381 -12.20 -11.54 -20.97
CA ILE A 381 -11.74 -11.07 -22.28
C ILE A 381 -10.30 -11.54 -22.52
N ASN A 382 -9.39 -11.29 -21.57
CA ASN A 382 -7.99 -11.67 -21.68
C ASN A 382 -7.83 -13.19 -21.77
N LYS A 383 -8.54 -13.97 -20.96
CA LYS A 383 -8.53 -15.43 -21.00
C LYS A 383 -9.04 -15.98 -22.33
N THR A 384 -10.05 -15.34 -22.93
CA THR A 384 -10.53 -15.74 -24.26
C THR A 384 -9.46 -15.50 -25.33
N GLN A 385 -8.73 -14.40 -25.26
CA GLN A 385 -7.60 -14.12 -26.16
C GLN A 385 -6.44 -15.10 -25.97
N GLU A 386 -6.09 -15.42 -24.72
CA GLU A 386 -5.07 -16.40 -24.39
C GLU A 386 -5.40 -17.78 -24.99
N ASN A 387 -6.63 -18.25 -24.84
CA ASN A 387 -7.09 -19.51 -25.42
C ASN A 387 -7.01 -19.51 -26.96
N LYS A 388 -7.12 -18.37 -27.59
CA LYS A 388 -6.95 -18.17 -29.04
C LYS A 388 -5.49 -17.91 -29.43
N ARG A 389 -4.53 -18.02 -28.51
CA ARG A 389 -3.11 -17.68 -28.67
C ARG A 389 -2.86 -16.28 -29.21
N ARG A 390 -3.70 -15.32 -28.79
CA ARG A 390 -3.61 -13.90 -29.14
C ARG A 390 -3.13 -13.08 -27.95
N SER A 391 -2.62 -11.87 -28.21
CA SER A 391 -2.23 -10.94 -27.14
C SER A 391 -3.45 -10.45 -26.36
N TYR A 392 -3.25 -10.17 -25.06
CA TYR A 392 -4.29 -9.59 -24.22
C TYR A 392 -4.78 -8.25 -24.77
N ILE A 393 -6.07 -7.99 -24.67
CA ILE A 393 -6.64 -6.68 -25.04
C ILE A 393 -6.38 -5.65 -23.94
N PHE A 394 -6.62 -6.04 -22.68
CA PHE A 394 -6.36 -5.20 -21.54
C PHE A 394 -5.06 -5.65 -20.88
N LYS A 395 -3.98 -4.91 -21.08
CA LYS A 395 -2.68 -5.16 -20.45
C LYS A 395 -2.43 -4.11 -19.36
N PRO A 396 -2.75 -4.42 -18.10
CA PRO A 396 -2.34 -3.56 -17.00
C PRO A 396 -0.81 -3.56 -16.93
N THR A 397 -0.23 -2.37 -16.93
CA THR A 397 1.18 -2.19 -16.54
C THR A 397 1.29 -2.20 -15.03
N VAL A 398 2.49 -2.41 -14.49
CA VAL A 398 2.73 -2.30 -13.04
C VAL A 398 2.23 -0.95 -12.52
N ASP A 399 2.48 0.12 -13.27
CA ASP A 399 2.05 1.48 -12.94
C ASP A 399 0.54 1.70 -12.98
N SER A 400 -0.18 0.92 -13.78
CA SER A 400 -1.64 1.08 -13.96
C SER A 400 -2.49 0.17 -13.08
N MET A 401 -1.89 -0.78 -12.36
CA MET A 401 -2.63 -1.70 -11.49
C MET A 401 -3.31 -1.00 -10.30
N SER A 402 -2.79 0.16 -9.89
CA SER A 402 -3.39 1.04 -8.89
C SER A 402 -4.80 1.51 -9.26
N THR A 403 -5.05 1.66 -10.53
CA THR A 403 -6.29 2.17 -11.12
C THR A 403 -7.55 1.47 -10.58
N TYR A 404 -7.43 0.21 -10.21
CA TYR A 404 -8.52 -0.57 -9.63
C TYR A 404 -8.98 -0.04 -8.27
N LYS A 405 -8.05 0.41 -7.44
CA LYS A 405 -8.36 0.95 -6.11
C LYS A 405 -9.11 2.27 -6.23
N ASP A 406 -8.71 3.11 -7.20
CA ASP A 406 -9.34 4.41 -7.42
C ASP A 406 -10.78 4.26 -7.94
N LEU A 407 -11.09 3.12 -8.58
CA LEU A 407 -12.47 2.80 -8.96
C LEU A 407 -13.32 2.34 -7.78
N THR A 408 -12.73 1.77 -6.73
CA THR A 408 -13.46 1.21 -5.57
C THR A 408 -13.78 2.22 -4.48
N GLY A 409 -13.15 3.39 -4.50
CA GLY A 409 -13.46 4.49 -3.59
C GLY A 409 -14.77 5.20 -3.96
N PRO A 410 -15.65 5.53 -3.01
CA PRO A 410 -16.85 6.33 -3.31
C PRO A 410 -16.47 7.77 -3.60
N CYS A 411 -17.00 8.34 -4.69
CA CYS A 411 -16.78 9.73 -5.07
C CYS A 411 -17.84 10.64 -4.43
N PHE A 412 -17.41 11.54 -3.57
CA PHE A 412 -18.28 12.53 -2.92
C PHE A 412 -17.81 13.98 -3.13
N SER A 413 -16.76 14.18 -3.93
CA SER A 413 -16.23 15.51 -4.24
C SER A 413 -15.67 15.56 -5.68
N THR A 414 -15.39 16.77 -6.14
CA THR A 414 -14.76 17.00 -7.45
C THR A 414 -13.40 16.33 -7.53
N GLU A 415 -12.61 16.37 -6.46
CA GLU A 415 -11.27 15.81 -6.39
C GLU A 415 -11.30 14.28 -6.53
N LEU A 416 -12.14 13.60 -5.74
CA LEU A 416 -12.32 12.15 -5.81
C LEU A 416 -12.87 11.70 -7.16
N PHE A 417 -13.76 12.51 -7.76
CA PHE A 417 -14.29 12.20 -9.08
C PHE A 417 -13.24 12.41 -10.17
N ALA A 418 -12.33 13.36 -10.02
CA ALA A 418 -11.19 13.54 -10.93
C ALA A 418 -10.25 12.33 -10.92
N GLU A 419 -9.91 11.81 -9.74
CA GLU A 419 -9.11 10.58 -9.58
C GLU A 419 -9.81 9.37 -10.23
N PHE A 420 -11.09 9.20 -9.96
CA PHE A 420 -11.91 8.16 -10.55
C PHE A 420 -11.96 8.25 -12.08
N SER A 421 -12.15 9.44 -12.64
CA SER A 421 -12.20 9.63 -14.10
C SER A 421 -10.85 9.34 -14.77
N CYS A 422 -9.74 9.69 -14.13
CA CYS A 422 -8.40 9.32 -14.56
C CYS A 422 -8.19 7.79 -14.51
N ALA A 423 -8.71 7.12 -13.48
CA ALA A 423 -8.63 5.67 -13.36
C ALA A 423 -9.36 4.96 -14.50
N ILE A 424 -10.59 5.36 -14.79
CA ILE A 424 -11.34 4.82 -15.95
C ILE A 424 -10.59 5.08 -17.27
N TYR A 425 -10.06 6.29 -17.45
CA TYR A 425 -9.30 6.63 -18.65
C TYR A 425 -8.10 5.70 -18.85
N ARG A 426 -7.31 5.48 -17.79
CA ARG A 426 -6.16 4.56 -17.83
C ARG A 426 -6.59 3.15 -18.21
N MET A 427 -7.62 2.61 -17.56
CA MET A 427 -8.11 1.27 -17.87
C MET A 427 -8.61 1.13 -19.31
N TYR A 428 -9.32 2.12 -19.80
CA TYR A 428 -9.92 2.04 -21.11
C TYR A 428 -8.96 2.34 -22.26
N PHE A 429 -8.11 3.36 -22.11
CA PHE A 429 -7.22 3.82 -23.17
C PHE A 429 -5.78 3.34 -23.04
N GLU A 430 -5.21 3.37 -21.83
CA GLU A 430 -3.79 3.05 -21.66
C GLU A 430 -3.55 1.55 -21.64
N TRP A 431 -4.38 0.77 -20.94
CA TRP A 431 -4.27 -0.69 -20.94
C TRP A 431 -4.50 -1.32 -22.31
N THR A 432 -5.15 -0.61 -23.20
CA THR A 432 -5.42 -1.06 -24.57
C THR A 432 -4.49 -0.43 -25.62
N LYS A 433 -3.54 0.43 -25.20
CA LYS A 433 -2.66 1.17 -26.11
C LYS A 433 -1.79 0.27 -27.00
N GLU A 434 -1.21 -0.78 -26.42
CA GLU A 434 -0.32 -1.70 -27.14
C GLU A 434 -1.08 -2.72 -27.98
N THR A 435 -2.32 -3.02 -27.62
CA THR A 435 -3.09 -4.11 -28.20
C THR A 435 -3.92 -3.71 -29.41
N LYS A 436 -3.96 -2.40 -29.73
CA LYS A 436 -4.74 -1.83 -30.82
C LYS A 436 -6.18 -2.38 -30.90
N PRO A 437 -6.98 -2.36 -29.80
CA PRO A 437 -8.33 -2.89 -29.84
C PRO A 437 -9.22 -2.15 -30.86
N ARG A 438 -8.75 -1.01 -31.33
CA ARG A 438 -9.34 -0.23 -32.43
C ARG A 438 -9.46 -1.00 -33.76
N GLU A 439 -8.54 -1.96 -33.98
CA GLU A 439 -8.54 -2.82 -35.17
C GLU A 439 -9.43 -4.06 -34.99
N LEU A 440 -9.75 -4.39 -33.72
CA LEU A 440 -10.52 -5.60 -33.40
C LEU A 440 -12.04 -5.39 -33.38
N LEU A 441 -12.50 -4.16 -33.21
CA LEU A 441 -13.94 -3.87 -33.21
C LEU A 441 -14.42 -3.39 -34.58
N PRO A 442 -15.49 -3.99 -35.14
CA PRO A 442 -15.90 -3.85 -36.56
C PRO A 442 -16.35 -2.47 -36.86
N ASN A 443 -16.22 -1.43 -36.44
CA ASN A 443 -16.68 -0.09 -36.86
C ASN A 443 -15.87 1.10 -36.36
N ASN A 444 -14.57 0.96 -36.04
CA ASN A 444 -13.74 2.05 -35.50
C ASN A 444 -14.29 2.72 -34.21
N ASN A 445 -15.36 2.15 -33.63
CA ASN A 445 -16.17 2.83 -32.61
C ASN A 445 -15.64 2.72 -31.17
N PHE A 446 -14.60 1.94 -30.92
CA PHE A 446 -14.05 1.83 -29.57
C PHE A 446 -13.55 3.19 -29.06
N ARG A 447 -12.99 4.02 -29.93
CA ARG A 447 -12.48 5.34 -29.59
C ARG A 447 -13.53 6.45 -29.61
N TYR A 448 -14.65 6.22 -30.29
CA TYR A 448 -15.65 7.24 -30.57
C TYR A 448 -17.05 6.91 -30.04
N ASN A 449 -17.19 5.81 -29.25
CA ASN A 449 -18.46 5.54 -28.59
C ASN A 449 -18.73 6.59 -27.49
N ASP A 450 -19.98 6.67 -27.08
CA ASP A 450 -20.39 7.66 -26.07
C ASP A 450 -19.60 7.53 -24.77
N PHE A 451 -19.28 6.30 -24.35
CA PHE A 451 -18.48 6.07 -23.16
C PHE A 451 -17.07 6.66 -23.27
N ALA A 452 -16.37 6.40 -24.39
CA ALA A 452 -15.04 6.92 -24.64
C ALA A 452 -15.01 8.45 -24.63
N GLN A 453 -16.00 9.07 -25.28
CA GLN A 453 -16.14 10.53 -25.30
C GLN A 453 -16.43 11.10 -23.91
N TYR A 454 -17.31 10.47 -23.13
CA TYR A 454 -17.64 10.93 -21.79
C TYR A 454 -16.47 10.78 -20.81
N VAL A 455 -15.68 9.70 -20.92
CA VAL A 455 -14.46 9.54 -20.13
C VAL A 455 -13.45 10.64 -20.44
N ASP A 456 -13.27 10.98 -21.71
CA ASP A 456 -12.37 12.05 -22.13
C ASP A 456 -12.84 13.42 -21.62
N ILE A 457 -14.13 13.73 -21.74
CA ILE A 457 -14.75 14.94 -21.20
C ILE A 457 -14.61 15.02 -19.68
N ALA A 458 -14.91 13.93 -18.96
CA ALA A 458 -14.84 13.91 -17.51
C ALA A 458 -13.42 14.20 -17.01
N ARG A 459 -12.42 13.59 -17.63
CA ARG A 459 -11.00 13.80 -17.29
C ARG A 459 -10.57 15.26 -17.48
N HIS A 460 -10.98 15.90 -18.57
CA HIS A 460 -10.52 17.24 -18.92
C HIS A 460 -11.35 18.37 -18.28
N SER A 461 -12.64 18.16 -18.06
CA SER A 461 -13.55 19.23 -17.65
C SER A 461 -13.93 19.23 -16.17
N LEU A 462 -13.85 18.08 -15.50
CA LEU A 462 -14.12 17.94 -14.06
C LEU A 462 -12.84 17.64 -13.27
N GLY A 463 -11.79 17.13 -13.93
CA GLY A 463 -10.47 16.96 -13.34
C GLY A 463 -9.65 18.24 -13.49
N LYS A 464 -9.18 18.83 -12.39
CA LYS A 464 -8.38 20.08 -12.35
C LYS A 464 -7.01 20.00 -13.05
N THR A 465 -6.77 19.05 -13.94
CA THR A 465 -5.44 18.80 -14.48
C THR A 465 -5.07 19.64 -15.68
N HIS A 466 -6.01 20.29 -16.38
CA HIS A 466 -5.70 21.29 -17.42
C HIS A 466 -6.83 22.29 -17.57
N GLN A 467 -6.49 23.57 -17.51
CA GLN A 467 -7.27 24.65 -18.10
C GLN A 467 -7.35 24.41 -19.62
N MET A 468 -8.45 23.80 -20.07
CA MET A 468 -8.83 23.86 -21.48
C MET A 468 -10.14 24.64 -21.59
N ASP A 469 -9.99 25.95 -21.74
CA ASP A 469 -11.10 26.86 -22.01
C ASP A 469 -11.66 26.76 -23.44
N THR A 470 -11.05 25.92 -24.29
CA THR A 470 -11.48 25.77 -25.68
C THR A 470 -11.26 24.34 -26.18
N PHE A 471 -12.24 23.48 -25.97
CA PHE A 471 -12.41 22.33 -26.86
C PHE A 471 -13.17 22.81 -28.09
N GLU A 472 -12.48 23.04 -29.21
CA GLU A 472 -13.14 23.19 -30.50
C GLU A 472 -13.91 21.90 -30.79
N LEU A 473 -15.24 21.99 -30.71
CA LEU A 473 -16.16 20.93 -31.06
C LEU A 473 -16.03 20.68 -32.55
N THR A 474 -15.32 19.64 -32.95
CA THR A 474 -15.53 19.06 -34.29
C THR A 474 -16.93 18.47 -34.35
N GLU A 475 -17.67 18.70 -35.47
CA GLU A 475 -19.03 18.18 -35.68
C GLU A 475 -19.15 16.70 -35.26
N GLY A 476 -20.14 16.40 -34.40
CA GLY A 476 -20.44 15.05 -33.91
C GLY A 476 -19.78 14.67 -32.57
N LYS A 477 -19.04 15.55 -31.92
CA LYS A 477 -18.51 15.30 -30.57
C LYS A 477 -19.51 15.71 -29.48
N LYS A 478 -19.60 14.85 -28.45
CA LYS A 478 -20.40 15.13 -27.25
C LYS A 478 -19.79 16.29 -26.44
N SER A 479 -20.64 17.05 -25.79
CA SER A 479 -20.24 18.14 -24.89
C SER A 479 -20.36 17.74 -23.41
N LYS A 480 -19.81 18.56 -22.52
CA LYS A 480 -19.97 18.36 -21.06
C LYS A 480 -21.45 18.38 -20.63
N PRO A 481 -22.31 19.31 -21.12
CA PRO A 481 -23.76 19.24 -20.87
C PRO A 481 -24.41 17.95 -21.35
N ASP A 482 -24.03 17.43 -22.53
CA ASP A 482 -24.55 16.16 -23.03
C ASP A 482 -24.20 14.98 -22.12
N MET A 483 -22.95 14.95 -21.65
CA MET A 483 -22.49 13.95 -20.68
C MET A 483 -23.27 14.04 -19.36
N LEU A 484 -23.41 15.24 -18.79
CA LEU A 484 -24.12 15.42 -17.54
C LEU A 484 -25.61 15.07 -17.68
N GLN A 485 -26.25 15.48 -18.78
CA GLN A 485 -27.63 15.10 -19.07
C GLN A 485 -27.80 13.58 -19.18
N ALA A 486 -26.88 12.91 -19.85
CA ALA A 486 -26.93 11.45 -20.04
C ALA A 486 -26.69 10.68 -18.74
N LEU A 487 -25.79 11.15 -17.89
CA LEU A 487 -25.32 10.41 -16.71
C LEU A 487 -26.01 10.82 -15.40
N LEU A 488 -26.44 12.08 -15.27
CA LEU A 488 -27.14 12.63 -14.10
C LEU A 488 -28.62 12.98 -14.35
N GLY A 489 -29.04 13.05 -15.62
CA GLY A 489 -30.35 13.58 -15.98
C GLY A 489 -30.47 15.11 -15.82
N SER A 490 -29.36 15.82 -15.70
CA SER A 490 -29.28 17.27 -15.54
C SER A 490 -28.06 17.81 -16.26
N VAL A 491 -28.16 18.99 -16.86
CA VAL A 491 -27.03 19.68 -17.49
C VAL A 491 -26.18 20.46 -16.49
N ASN A 492 -26.65 20.57 -15.24
CA ASN A 492 -25.94 21.29 -14.19
C ASN A 492 -24.75 20.48 -13.65
N GLU A 493 -23.68 21.15 -13.31
CA GLU A 493 -22.54 20.52 -12.65
C GLU A 493 -22.92 19.94 -11.28
N PRO A 494 -22.36 18.76 -10.91
CA PRO A 494 -22.58 18.17 -9.62
C PRO A 494 -22.06 19.11 -8.53
N LYS A 495 -22.87 19.34 -7.49
CA LYS A 495 -22.52 20.19 -6.34
C LYS A 495 -22.63 19.44 -5.02
N ALA A 496 -23.60 18.56 -4.91
CA ALA A 496 -23.80 17.74 -3.73
C ALA A 496 -22.95 16.45 -3.80
N PRO A 497 -22.49 15.93 -2.66
CA PRO A 497 -21.77 14.65 -2.61
C PRO A 497 -22.50 13.51 -3.33
N GLU A 498 -23.82 13.46 -3.21
CA GLU A 498 -24.67 12.45 -3.83
C GLU A 498 -24.66 12.52 -5.36
N ASP A 499 -24.49 13.70 -5.95
CA ASP A 499 -24.42 13.87 -7.40
C ASP A 499 -23.14 13.28 -7.97
N PHE A 500 -22.01 13.48 -7.29
CA PHE A 500 -20.72 12.84 -7.66
C PHE A 500 -20.80 11.31 -7.57
N TYR A 501 -21.45 10.81 -6.52
CA TYR A 501 -21.64 9.36 -6.37
C TYR A 501 -22.57 8.77 -7.46
N LYS A 502 -23.66 9.45 -7.81
CA LYS A 502 -24.54 9.06 -8.91
C LYS A 502 -23.79 9.06 -10.25
N LEU A 503 -22.97 10.09 -10.47
CA LEU A 503 -22.15 10.20 -11.68
C LEU A 503 -21.16 9.04 -11.78
N GLN A 504 -20.49 8.70 -10.68
CA GLN A 504 -19.61 7.52 -10.58
C GLN A 504 -20.35 6.24 -10.96
N LEU A 505 -21.51 5.98 -10.37
CA LEU A 505 -22.30 4.79 -10.65
C LEU A 505 -22.69 4.70 -12.13
N SER A 506 -23.09 5.81 -12.73
CA SER A 506 -23.48 5.87 -14.13
C SER A 506 -22.30 5.57 -15.05
N PHE A 507 -21.12 6.11 -14.75
CA PHE A 507 -19.89 5.77 -15.49
C PHE A 507 -19.52 4.30 -15.36
N LEU A 508 -19.57 3.73 -14.17
CA LEU A 508 -19.25 2.33 -13.96
C LEU A 508 -20.20 1.39 -14.68
N ARG A 509 -21.51 1.70 -14.69
CA ARG A 509 -22.51 0.92 -15.44
C ARG A 509 -22.26 0.98 -16.93
N MET A 510 -21.93 2.16 -17.45
CA MET A 510 -21.63 2.35 -18.86
C MET A 510 -20.34 1.64 -19.28
N PHE A 511 -19.31 1.70 -18.42
CA PHE A 511 -18.05 0.97 -18.62
C PHE A 511 -18.28 -0.54 -18.67
N LYS A 512 -19.05 -1.07 -17.72
CA LYS A 512 -19.43 -2.48 -17.69
C LYS A 512 -20.13 -2.90 -18.99
N SER A 513 -21.10 -2.11 -19.47
CA SER A 513 -21.82 -2.39 -20.72
C SER A 513 -20.86 -2.43 -21.91
N THR A 514 -19.98 -1.45 -22.02
CA THR A 514 -18.97 -1.38 -23.09
C THR A 514 -18.03 -2.60 -23.06
N LEU A 515 -17.59 -3.02 -21.88
CA LEU A 515 -16.76 -4.23 -21.74
C LEU A 515 -17.51 -5.51 -22.12
N GLN A 516 -18.81 -5.60 -21.84
CA GLN A 516 -19.65 -6.73 -22.26
C GLN A 516 -19.77 -6.81 -23.80
N GLU A 517 -19.88 -5.69 -24.48
CA GLU A 517 -19.85 -5.63 -25.94
C GLU A 517 -18.52 -6.14 -26.50
N ILE A 518 -17.40 -5.70 -25.94
CA ILE A 518 -16.05 -6.18 -26.28
C ILE A 518 -15.94 -7.69 -26.03
N GLN A 519 -16.41 -8.18 -24.90
CA GLN A 519 -16.38 -9.59 -24.55
C GLN A 519 -17.16 -10.43 -25.56
N ASN A 520 -18.35 -9.98 -25.94
CA ASN A 520 -19.20 -10.67 -26.92
C ASN A 520 -18.54 -10.71 -28.31
N TYR A 521 -17.91 -9.61 -28.72
CA TYR A 521 -17.15 -9.56 -29.95
C TYR A 521 -15.98 -10.54 -29.97
N VAL A 522 -15.17 -10.52 -28.89
CA VAL A 522 -13.99 -11.39 -28.72
C VAL A 522 -14.36 -12.87 -28.69
N ARG A 523 -15.55 -13.22 -28.17
CA ARG A 523 -16.05 -14.61 -28.17
C ARG A 523 -16.42 -15.07 -29.56
N LYS A 524 -17.02 -14.19 -30.36
CA LYS A 524 -17.50 -14.52 -31.73
C LYS A 524 -16.37 -14.60 -32.76
N ASN A 525 -15.36 -13.79 -32.63
CA ASN A 525 -14.21 -13.69 -33.54
C ASN A 525 -12.94 -14.27 -32.89
#